data_677a58c158774f88d1d52249ccd1f1fa
#
_entry.id   677a58c158774f88d1d52249ccd1f1fa
#
_cell.length_a   1.000
_cell.length_b   1.000
_cell.length_c   1.000
_cell.angle_alpha   90.00
_cell.angle_beta   90.00
_cell.angle_gamma   90.00
#
_symmetry.space_group_name_H-M   'P 1'
#
loop_
_entity.id
_entity.type
_entity.pdbx_description
1 polymer ?
#
loop_
_entity_poly.entity_id
_entity_poly.type
_entity_poly.pdbx_seq_one_letter_code
_entity_poly.pdbx_strand_id
1 'polypeptide(L)'
;MRQSFAPLLLLVAFAGPLPAQAARPSALLTVGRLHYDGGGDWYANPSSLPNLLAAVRERAGLPVARAEKVVALGDDELWNVPYLYMTGHGNVRLSDRDVVVLRRYLQQGGFLHADDNYGMDESIRRELGRLFPEVPLVEVPLDHPVYHVVYDFPQGIPKIHEHDGKPAQGFGIFLDGRLAVFYSYQADLGDGWEDPQVHKDPPEKHEAALRMGVNLFAYAVGFGG
;
A
#
# COMPACT_ATOMS: atom_id res chain seq x y z
N MET A 1 36.72 77.27 -14.34
CA MET A 1 35.83 76.18 -13.96
C MET A 1 35.94 75.08 -14.99
N ARG A 2 36.64 73.97 -14.65
CA ARG A 2 36.78 72.80 -15.49
C ARG A 2 35.89 71.69 -14.95
N GLN A 3 34.86 71.29 -15.68
CA GLN A 3 34.00 70.17 -15.34
C GLN A 3 34.66 68.86 -15.87
N SER A 4 34.97 67.96 -14.94
CA SER A 4 35.43 66.61 -15.26
C SER A 4 34.23 65.70 -15.39
N PHE A 5 34.04 65.13 -16.59
CA PHE A 5 33.07 64.02 -16.83
C PHE A 5 33.76 62.71 -16.56
N ALA A 6 33.28 61.94 -15.61
CA ALA A 6 33.69 60.55 -15.39
C ALA A 6 32.80 59.62 -16.24
N PRO A 7 33.38 58.65 -16.97
CA PRO A 7 32.57 57.68 -17.72
C PRO A 7 31.95 56.61 -16.79
N LEU A 8 30.65 56.43 -16.92
CA LEU A 8 29.90 55.38 -16.26
C LEU A 8 30.11 54.06 -17.02
N LEU A 9 30.86 53.12 -16.42
CA LEU A 9 31.06 51.77 -16.97
C LEU A 9 29.81 50.95 -16.67
N LEU A 10 29.03 50.58 -17.71
CA LEU A 10 27.91 49.68 -17.60
C LEU A 10 28.42 48.24 -17.60
N LEU A 11 28.39 47.53 -16.47
CA LEU A 11 28.68 46.11 -16.37
C LEU A 11 27.45 45.33 -16.84
N VAL A 12 27.53 44.76 -18.04
CA VAL A 12 26.52 43.79 -18.54
C VAL A 12 26.88 42.42 -18.00
N ALA A 13 26.17 41.97 -17.01
CA ALA A 13 26.28 40.59 -16.50
C ALA A 13 25.60 39.63 -17.48
N PHE A 14 26.37 38.82 -18.18
CA PHE A 14 25.86 37.66 -18.94
C PHE A 14 25.44 36.57 -17.95
N ALA A 15 24.14 36.41 -17.72
CA ALA A 15 23.61 35.23 -17.08
C ALA A 15 23.61 34.05 -18.08
N GLY A 16 24.60 33.18 -17.98
CA GLY A 16 24.64 31.92 -18.75
C GLY A 16 23.47 31.00 -18.28
N PRO A 17 22.99 30.09 -19.17
CA PRO A 17 21.96 29.15 -18.81
C PRO A 17 22.47 28.26 -17.67
N LEU A 18 21.67 28.18 -16.59
CA LEU A 18 21.91 27.24 -15.49
C LEU A 18 21.84 25.81 -16.07
N PRO A 19 22.81 24.92 -15.73
CA PRO A 19 22.72 23.53 -16.15
C PRO A 19 21.42 22.94 -15.66
N ALA A 20 20.61 22.36 -16.56
CA ALA A 20 19.43 21.61 -16.22
C ALA A 20 19.85 20.47 -15.27
N GLN A 21 19.39 20.56 -14.02
CA GLN A 21 19.67 19.54 -13.02
C GLN A 21 18.97 18.26 -13.50
N ALA A 22 19.76 17.24 -13.87
CA ALA A 22 19.21 15.95 -14.26
C ALA A 22 18.28 15.48 -13.14
N ALA A 23 17.01 15.27 -13.46
CA ALA A 23 16.05 14.73 -12.50
C ALA A 23 16.62 13.41 -11.95
N ARG A 24 16.81 13.34 -10.64
CA ARG A 24 17.17 12.07 -9.99
C ARG A 24 16.09 11.08 -10.37
N PRO A 25 16.43 9.85 -10.79
CA PRO A 25 15.42 8.84 -11.03
C PRO A 25 14.61 8.72 -9.74
N SER A 26 13.30 8.96 -9.82
CA SER A 26 12.41 8.74 -8.69
C SER A 26 12.55 7.27 -8.27
N ALA A 27 12.75 7.02 -6.97
CA ALA A 27 12.80 5.66 -6.48
C ALA A 27 11.51 4.95 -6.90
N LEU A 28 11.63 3.72 -7.41
CA LEU A 28 10.47 2.92 -7.78
C LEU A 28 9.62 2.66 -6.54
N LEU A 29 8.32 2.81 -6.66
CA LEU A 29 7.37 2.42 -5.61
C LEU A 29 7.41 0.90 -5.41
N THR A 30 7.15 0.43 -4.21
CA THR A 30 7.05 -1.01 -3.94
C THR A 30 6.11 -1.30 -2.78
N VAL A 31 5.83 -2.59 -2.58
CA VAL A 31 5.12 -3.13 -1.41
C VAL A 31 6.14 -3.58 -0.38
N GLY A 32 5.90 -3.31 0.89
CA GLY A 32 6.58 -3.94 2.00
C GLY A 32 5.78 -5.15 2.49
N ARG A 33 6.30 -6.37 2.32
CA ARG A 33 5.75 -7.57 2.98
C ARG A 33 6.14 -7.51 4.45
N LEU A 34 5.16 -7.36 5.33
CA LEU A 34 5.42 -7.18 6.75
C LEU A 34 5.80 -8.51 7.40
N HIS A 35 7.03 -8.60 7.90
CA HIS A 35 7.47 -9.65 8.79
C HIS A 35 6.99 -9.33 10.20
N TYR A 36 6.02 -10.09 10.69
CA TYR A 36 5.43 -9.95 12.02
C TYR A 36 5.68 -11.19 12.88
N ASP A 37 5.57 -11.05 14.20
CA ASP A 37 5.67 -12.16 15.17
C ASP A 37 4.29 -12.77 15.45
N GLY A 38 4.29 -13.91 16.18
CA GLY A 38 3.06 -14.54 16.65
C GLY A 38 2.84 -15.95 16.12
N GLY A 39 3.66 -16.39 15.15
CA GLY A 39 3.62 -17.74 14.58
C GLY A 39 2.72 -17.89 13.36
N GLY A 40 2.12 -16.81 12.86
CA GLY A 40 1.49 -16.81 11.54
C GLY A 40 2.54 -16.82 10.42
N ASP A 41 2.15 -17.34 9.27
CA ASP A 41 3.03 -17.51 8.10
C ASP A 41 3.03 -16.27 7.20
N TRP A 42 3.55 -15.16 7.72
CA TRP A 42 3.69 -13.87 7.02
C TRP A 42 4.30 -13.96 5.62
N TYR A 43 5.01 -15.04 5.35
CA TYR A 43 5.66 -15.36 4.07
C TYR A 43 4.78 -16.14 3.10
N ALA A 44 3.52 -16.39 3.43
CA ALA A 44 2.56 -17.06 2.55
C ALA A 44 2.43 -16.32 1.20
N ASN A 45 2.00 -17.07 0.18
CA ASN A 45 1.72 -16.54 -1.16
C ASN A 45 2.94 -15.86 -1.82
N PRO A 46 4.02 -16.61 -2.08
CA PRO A 46 5.29 -16.03 -2.52
C PRO A 46 5.25 -15.36 -3.91
N SER A 47 4.37 -15.78 -4.82
CA SER A 47 4.21 -15.16 -6.15
C SER A 47 3.23 -14.01 -6.18
N SER A 48 2.44 -13.82 -5.12
CA SER A 48 1.34 -12.84 -5.06
C SER A 48 1.79 -11.39 -5.30
N LEU A 49 2.78 -10.92 -4.55
CA LEU A 49 3.22 -9.51 -4.64
C LEU A 49 4.01 -9.20 -5.91
N PRO A 50 4.89 -10.06 -6.45
CA PRO A 50 5.45 -9.87 -7.78
C PRO A 50 4.38 -9.73 -8.87
N ASN A 51 3.34 -10.58 -8.85
CA ASN A 51 2.22 -10.53 -9.80
C ASN A 51 1.38 -9.26 -9.62
N LEU A 52 1.08 -8.87 -8.39
CA LEU A 52 0.41 -7.59 -8.11
C LEU A 52 1.22 -6.40 -8.65
N LEU A 53 2.52 -6.34 -8.39
CA LEU A 53 3.37 -5.25 -8.88
C LEU A 53 3.46 -5.23 -10.41
N ALA A 54 3.45 -6.40 -11.06
CA ALA A 54 3.35 -6.48 -12.53
C ALA A 54 2.02 -5.89 -13.02
N ALA A 55 0.90 -6.27 -12.40
CA ALA A 55 -0.43 -5.75 -12.74
C ALA A 55 -0.53 -4.24 -12.51
N VAL A 56 0.01 -3.71 -11.41
CA VAL A 56 0.05 -2.27 -11.13
C VAL A 56 0.82 -1.52 -12.21
N ARG A 57 1.99 -2.01 -12.60
CA ARG A 57 2.80 -1.40 -13.67
C ARG A 57 2.08 -1.38 -15.01
N GLU A 58 1.49 -2.51 -15.38
CA GLU A 58 0.87 -2.69 -16.69
C GLU A 58 -0.49 -1.96 -16.81
N ARG A 59 -1.28 -1.93 -15.74
CA ARG A 59 -2.68 -1.49 -15.78
C ARG A 59 -2.87 -0.06 -15.26
N ALA A 60 -2.08 0.36 -14.26
CA ALA A 60 -2.12 1.73 -13.74
C ALA A 60 -0.97 2.62 -14.25
N GLY A 61 0.04 2.06 -14.96
CA GLY A 61 1.17 2.82 -15.48
C GLY A 61 2.09 3.38 -14.40
N LEU A 62 2.01 2.87 -13.17
CA LEU A 62 2.81 3.36 -12.05
C LEU A 62 4.24 2.80 -12.09
N PRO A 63 5.25 3.62 -11.75
CA PRO A 63 6.64 3.20 -11.73
C PRO A 63 6.94 2.35 -10.48
N VAL A 64 6.68 1.07 -10.55
CA VAL A 64 6.86 0.12 -9.44
C VAL A 64 8.02 -0.83 -9.66
N ALA A 65 8.62 -1.29 -8.57
CA ALA A 65 9.63 -2.35 -8.55
C ALA A 65 9.07 -3.67 -9.11
N ARG A 66 9.95 -4.63 -9.39
CA ARG A 66 9.54 -5.95 -9.89
C ARG A 66 9.15 -6.92 -8.78
N ALA A 67 9.61 -6.67 -7.57
CA ALA A 67 9.36 -7.48 -6.40
C ALA A 67 9.15 -6.57 -5.17
N GLU A 68 8.50 -7.13 -4.18
CA GLU A 68 8.34 -6.54 -2.86
C GLU A 68 9.66 -6.48 -2.09
N LYS A 69 9.60 -5.80 -0.94
CA LYS A 69 10.65 -5.86 0.09
C LYS A 69 10.07 -6.49 1.35
N VAL A 70 10.78 -7.43 1.93
CA VAL A 70 10.44 -7.91 3.28
C VAL A 70 10.92 -6.84 4.26
N VAL A 71 10.03 -6.39 5.14
CA VAL A 71 10.31 -5.36 6.14
C VAL A 71 9.76 -5.76 7.50
N ALA A 72 10.54 -5.53 8.55
CA ALA A 72 10.06 -5.56 9.92
C ALA A 72 9.79 -4.13 10.40
N LEU A 73 8.97 -3.98 11.45
CA LEU A 73 8.62 -2.65 11.98
C LEU A 73 9.82 -1.92 12.62
N GLY A 74 10.93 -2.63 12.88
CA GLY A 74 12.18 -2.04 13.36
C GLY A 74 13.15 -1.59 12.29
N ASP A 75 12.87 -1.83 11.02
CA ASP A 75 13.77 -1.57 9.91
C ASP A 75 13.65 -0.12 9.42
N ASP A 76 14.78 0.50 9.07
CA ASP A 76 14.78 1.83 8.42
C ASP A 76 14.09 1.81 7.05
N GLU A 77 14.11 0.65 6.36
CA GLU A 77 13.47 0.46 5.07
C GLU A 77 11.93 0.61 5.11
N LEU A 78 11.31 0.42 6.29
CA LEU A 78 9.88 0.66 6.50
C LEU A 78 9.42 2.02 5.97
N TRP A 79 10.25 3.05 6.17
CA TRP A 79 9.90 4.44 5.80
C TRP A 79 10.03 4.74 4.32
N ASN A 80 10.57 3.80 3.54
CA ASN A 80 10.74 3.89 2.09
C ASN A 80 9.63 3.17 1.31
N VAL A 81 8.73 2.46 1.99
CA VAL A 81 7.62 1.75 1.34
C VAL A 81 6.29 2.43 1.69
N PRO A 82 5.49 2.85 0.69
CA PRO A 82 4.21 3.53 0.94
C PRO A 82 3.08 2.57 1.32
N TYR A 83 3.22 1.29 0.99
CA TYR A 83 2.21 0.25 1.13
C TYR A 83 2.81 -0.95 1.86
N LEU A 84 2.29 -1.25 3.05
CA LEU A 84 2.57 -2.48 3.78
C LEU A 84 1.49 -3.52 3.49
N TYR A 85 1.93 -4.75 3.26
CA TYR A 85 1.06 -5.91 3.11
C TYR A 85 1.32 -6.90 4.24
N MET A 86 0.28 -7.27 4.94
CA MET A 86 0.28 -8.25 6.02
C MET A 86 -0.68 -9.37 5.64
N THR A 87 -0.21 -10.59 5.55
CA THR A 87 -1.02 -11.76 5.23
C THR A 87 -0.52 -12.98 6.00
N GLY A 88 -1.27 -14.06 5.95
CA GLY A 88 -0.91 -15.38 6.47
C GLY A 88 -2.09 -16.12 7.09
N HIS A 89 -1.77 -17.26 7.67
CA HIS A 89 -2.68 -18.05 8.51
C HIS A 89 -2.24 -17.93 9.96
N GLY A 90 -3.20 -18.03 10.89
CA GLY A 90 -2.90 -18.11 12.31
C GLY A 90 -2.70 -16.76 13.00
N ASN A 91 -1.81 -16.72 13.99
CA ASN A 91 -1.79 -15.62 14.94
C ASN A 91 -0.78 -14.53 14.55
N VAL A 92 -1.24 -13.28 14.58
CA VAL A 92 -0.41 -12.06 14.49
C VAL A 92 -0.17 -11.53 15.90
N ARG A 93 1.05 -11.14 16.20
CA ARG A 93 1.41 -10.46 17.45
C ARG A 93 2.35 -9.31 17.18
N LEU A 94 1.97 -8.13 17.64
CA LEU A 94 2.81 -6.94 17.64
C LEU A 94 3.34 -6.69 19.05
N SER A 95 4.63 -6.44 19.21
CA SER A 95 5.15 -5.92 20.46
C SER A 95 4.62 -4.50 20.72
N ASP A 96 4.74 -4.00 21.95
CA ASP A 96 4.34 -2.60 22.25
C ASP A 96 5.16 -1.60 21.43
N ARG A 97 6.44 -1.91 21.14
CA ARG A 97 7.27 -1.11 20.26
C ARG A 97 6.73 -1.11 18.82
N ASP A 98 6.34 -2.27 18.33
CA ASP A 98 5.77 -2.40 16.96
C ASP A 98 4.48 -1.61 16.81
N VAL A 99 3.62 -1.64 17.82
CA VAL A 99 2.39 -0.82 17.85
C VAL A 99 2.72 0.67 17.72
N VAL A 100 3.73 1.17 18.45
CA VAL A 100 4.13 2.57 18.37
C VAL A 100 4.69 2.92 16.99
N VAL A 101 5.53 2.05 16.42
CA VAL A 101 6.15 2.28 15.10
C VAL A 101 5.11 2.23 13.99
N LEU A 102 4.25 1.21 13.99
CA LEU A 102 3.21 1.06 12.95
C LEU A 102 2.18 2.21 13.02
N ARG A 103 1.79 2.63 14.22
CA ARG A 103 0.94 3.80 14.41
C ARG A 103 1.56 5.05 13.78
N ARG A 104 2.84 5.30 14.05
CA ARG A 104 3.57 6.44 13.48
C ARG A 104 3.66 6.34 11.96
N TYR A 105 3.94 5.15 11.42
CA TYR A 105 3.98 4.92 9.97
C TYR A 105 2.65 5.29 9.31
N LEU A 106 1.53 4.83 9.87
CA LEU A 106 0.19 5.12 9.36
C LEU A 106 -0.17 6.61 9.48
N GLN A 107 0.19 7.27 10.60
CA GLN A 107 -0.04 8.70 10.79
C GLN A 107 0.79 9.58 9.84
N GLN A 108 1.94 9.10 9.37
CA GLN A 108 2.80 9.80 8.41
C GLN A 108 2.42 9.55 6.94
N GLY A 109 1.28 8.92 6.69
CA GLY A 109 0.79 8.71 5.32
C GLY A 109 0.96 7.29 4.79
N GLY A 110 1.62 6.39 5.53
CA GLY A 110 1.70 4.98 5.17
C GLY A 110 0.33 4.33 5.09
N PHE A 111 0.25 3.21 4.37
CA PHE A 111 -0.95 2.41 4.21
C PHE A 111 -0.67 0.96 4.59
N LEU A 112 -1.56 0.34 5.36
CA LEU A 112 -1.51 -1.08 5.70
C LEU A 112 -2.68 -1.80 5.04
N HIS A 113 -2.40 -2.81 4.23
CA HIS A 113 -3.36 -3.82 3.81
C HIS A 113 -3.12 -5.09 4.62
N ALA A 114 -4.08 -5.45 5.45
CA ALA A 114 -4.14 -6.75 6.12
C ALA A 114 -5.09 -7.66 5.32
N ASP A 115 -4.59 -8.83 4.92
CA ASP A 115 -5.32 -9.79 4.10
C ASP A 115 -5.42 -11.14 4.83
N ASP A 116 -6.63 -11.53 5.20
CA ASP A 116 -6.87 -12.75 5.95
C ASP A 116 -6.92 -13.95 5.00
N ASN A 117 -5.89 -14.78 5.05
CA ASN A 117 -5.84 -16.08 4.37
C ASN A 117 -6.56 -17.17 5.19
N TYR A 118 -7.58 -16.79 5.94
CA TYR A 118 -8.33 -17.62 6.88
C TYR A 118 -7.59 -17.94 8.19
N GLY A 119 -8.22 -17.51 9.28
CA GLY A 119 -7.75 -17.77 10.65
C GLY A 119 -6.96 -16.66 11.31
N MET A 120 -6.78 -15.51 10.67
CA MET A 120 -6.14 -14.34 11.26
C MET A 120 -7.12 -13.38 11.94
N ASP A 121 -8.42 -13.46 11.67
CA ASP A 121 -9.43 -12.44 12.03
C ASP A 121 -9.36 -12.00 13.49
N GLU A 122 -9.37 -12.95 14.42
CA GLU A 122 -9.32 -12.63 15.85
C GLU A 122 -8.03 -11.86 16.22
N SER A 123 -6.90 -12.33 15.73
CA SER A 123 -5.59 -11.73 16.05
C SER A 123 -5.41 -10.37 15.37
N ILE A 124 -5.80 -10.22 14.11
CA ILE A 124 -5.74 -8.94 13.38
C ILE A 124 -6.60 -7.90 14.08
N ARG A 125 -7.87 -8.20 14.38
CA ARG A 125 -8.77 -7.24 15.05
C ARG A 125 -8.21 -6.82 16.41
N ARG A 126 -7.63 -7.75 17.17
CA ARG A 126 -6.96 -7.45 18.44
C ARG A 126 -5.80 -6.48 18.23
N GLU A 127 -4.90 -6.75 17.28
CA GLU A 127 -3.73 -5.90 17.05
C GLU A 127 -4.12 -4.54 16.46
N LEU A 128 -5.07 -4.49 15.52
CA LEU A 128 -5.58 -3.23 14.97
C LEU A 128 -6.24 -2.36 16.05
N GLY A 129 -6.99 -2.96 16.99
CA GLY A 129 -7.56 -2.25 18.14
C GLY A 129 -6.51 -1.66 19.10
N ARG A 130 -5.31 -2.24 19.14
CA ARG A 130 -4.17 -1.67 19.91
C ARG A 130 -3.51 -0.49 19.20
N LEU A 131 -3.58 -0.42 17.88
CA LEU A 131 -3.01 0.69 17.12
C LEU A 131 -3.72 2.01 17.43
N PHE A 132 -5.03 2.02 17.39
CA PHE A 132 -5.85 3.22 17.59
C PHE A 132 -7.07 2.88 18.46
N PRO A 133 -6.93 2.80 19.79
CA PRO A 133 -8.02 2.38 20.66
C PRO A 133 -9.30 3.23 20.56
N GLU A 134 -9.14 4.51 20.18
CA GLU A 134 -10.25 5.46 20.04
C GLU A 134 -10.84 5.51 18.61
N VAL A 135 -10.23 4.79 17.65
CA VAL A 135 -10.70 4.77 16.26
C VAL A 135 -11.19 3.36 15.91
N PRO A 136 -12.50 3.19 15.67
CA PRO A 136 -13.03 1.87 15.39
C PRO A 136 -12.58 1.34 14.03
N LEU A 137 -12.43 0.02 13.93
CA LEU A 137 -12.39 -0.68 12.64
C LEU A 137 -13.83 -0.78 12.12
N VAL A 138 -14.12 -0.11 11.02
CA VAL A 138 -15.47 -0.03 10.42
C VAL A 138 -15.49 -0.61 9.01
N GLU A 139 -16.64 -1.05 8.54
CA GLU A 139 -16.80 -1.45 7.15
C GLU A 139 -16.59 -0.26 6.24
N VAL A 140 -15.78 -0.43 5.18
CA VAL A 140 -15.49 0.64 4.21
C VAL A 140 -16.71 0.83 3.31
N PRO A 141 -17.28 2.04 3.23
CA PRO A 141 -18.45 2.32 2.40
C PRO A 141 -18.22 1.94 0.94
N LEU A 142 -19.25 1.40 0.27
CA LEU A 142 -19.14 0.93 -1.12
C LEU A 142 -18.84 2.05 -2.13
N ASP A 143 -19.13 3.29 -1.80
CA ASP A 143 -18.82 4.49 -2.59
C ASP A 143 -17.43 5.07 -2.30
N HIS A 144 -16.66 4.42 -1.41
CA HIS A 144 -15.32 4.88 -1.08
C HIS A 144 -14.37 4.74 -2.28
N PRO A 145 -13.48 5.75 -2.55
CA PRO A 145 -12.57 5.74 -3.70
C PRO A 145 -11.72 4.48 -3.87
N VAL A 146 -11.38 3.77 -2.78
CA VAL A 146 -10.61 2.51 -2.85
C VAL A 146 -11.27 1.46 -3.77
N TYR A 147 -12.59 1.50 -3.92
CA TYR A 147 -13.33 0.59 -4.79
C TYR A 147 -13.49 1.09 -6.23
N HIS A 148 -13.02 2.32 -6.54
CA HIS A 148 -13.35 2.97 -7.82
C HIS A 148 -12.15 3.67 -8.49
N VAL A 149 -10.96 3.68 -7.88
CA VAL A 149 -9.83 4.52 -8.33
C VAL A 149 -9.28 4.13 -9.70
N VAL A 150 -9.29 2.85 -10.07
CA VAL A 150 -8.87 2.34 -11.40
C VAL A 150 -9.96 1.45 -11.98
N TYR A 151 -10.50 0.55 -11.18
CA TYR A 151 -11.57 -0.38 -11.54
C TYR A 151 -12.78 -0.17 -10.64
N ASP A 152 -13.95 -0.44 -11.15
CA ASP A 152 -15.21 -0.27 -10.44
C ASP A 152 -15.62 -1.57 -9.73
N PHE A 153 -15.79 -1.49 -8.39
CA PHE A 153 -16.23 -2.58 -7.52
C PHE A 153 -17.47 -2.14 -6.72
N PRO A 154 -18.62 -1.99 -7.35
CA PRO A 154 -19.84 -1.48 -6.68
C PRO A 154 -20.41 -2.42 -5.62
N GLN A 155 -19.95 -3.68 -5.59
CA GLN A 155 -20.32 -4.69 -4.59
C GLN A 155 -19.25 -4.86 -3.50
N GLY A 156 -18.18 -4.04 -3.49
CA GLY A 156 -17.05 -4.18 -2.60
C GLY A 156 -16.03 -5.22 -3.07
N ILE A 157 -15.23 -5.74 -2.15
CA ILE A 157 -14.13 -6.66 -2.50
C ILE A 157 -14.64 -8.00 -3.04
N PRO A 158 -13.93 -8.60 -4.02
CA PRO A 158 -14.26 -9.93 -4.51
C PRO A 158 -13.91 -11.00 -3.47
N LYS A 159 -14.70 -12.08 -3.43
CA LYS A 159 -14.38 -13.28 -2.66
C LYS A 159 -13.69 -14.30 -3.56
N ILE A 160 -12.45 -14.66 -3.20
CA ILE A 160 -11.65 -15.61 -3.98
C ILE A 160 -11.92 -17.02 -3.52
N HIS A 161 -11.70 -17.31 -2.25
CA HIS A 161 -11.96 -18.64 -1.68
C HIS A 161 -13.15 -18.64 -0.74
N GLU A 162 -13.75 -19.81 -0.59
CA GLU A 162 -14.85 -20.04 0.32
C GLU A 162 -14.38 -20.88 1.51
N HIS A 163 -14.58 -20.40 2.72
CA HIS A 163 -14.17 -21.10 3.93
C HIS A 163 -15.37 -21.46 4.82
N ASP A 164 -16.07 -20.48 5.36
CA ASP A 164 -17.10 -20.68 6.38
C ASP A 164 -18.46 -20.04 6.05
N GLY A 165 -18.71 -19.76 4.78
CA GLY A 165 -19.97 -19.21 4.28
C GLY A 165 -20.18 -17.72 4.55
N LYS A 166 -19.18 -17.01 5.11
CA LYS A 166 -19.28 -15.58 5.35
C LYS A 166 -18.95 -14.77 4.11
N PRO A 167 -19.57 -13.61 3.89
CA PRO A 167 -19.25 -12.74 2.77
C PRO A 167 -17.86 -12.12 2.91
N ALA A 168 -17.23 -11.81 1.78
CA ALA A 168 -16.06 -10.95 1.76
C ALA A 168 -16.46 -9.52 2.13
N GLN A 169 -15.69 -8.89 3.03
CA GLN A 169 -15.93 -7.53 3.49
C GLN A 169 -14.62 -6.75 3.61
N GLY A 170 -14.62 -5.50 3.17
CA GLY A 170 -13.52 -4.57 3.42
C GLY A 170 -13.77 -3.78 4.70
N PHE A 171 -12.88 -3.89 5.67
CA PHE A 171 -12.90 -3.04 6.86
C PHE A 171 -11.75 -2.03 6.81
N GLY A 172 -11.90 -0.91 7.50
CA GLY A 172 -10.87 0.13 7.50
C GLY A 172 -10.74 0.89 8.80
N ILE A 173 -9.55 1.45 9.02
CA ILE A 173 -9.29 2.48 10.01
C ILE A 173 -9.03 3.78 9.26
N PHE A 174 -9.80 4.81 9.60
CA PHE A 174 -9.71 6.13 9.00
C PHE A 174 -8.96 7.09 9.93
N LEU A 175 -7.92 7.74 9.42
CA LEU A 175 -7.17 8.79 10.14
C LEU A 175 -7.35 10.10 9.38
N ASP A 176 -7.94 11.10 10.02
CA ASP A 176 -8.22 12.41 9.43
C ASP A 176 -8.95 12.31 8.07
N GLY A 177 -9.89 11.38 7.95
CA GLY A 177 -10.67 11.13 6.74
C GLY A 177 -9.97 10.26 5.69
N ARG A 178 -8.70 9.93 5.85
CA ARG A 178 -7.94 9.02 4.97
C ARG A 178 -8.05 7.58 5.45
N LEU A 179 -8.36 6.65 4.57
CA LEU A 179 -8.26 5.22 4.85
C LEU A 179 -6.77 4.85 4.99
N ALA A 180 -6.35 4.59 6.23
CA ALA A 180 -4.96 4.26 6.55
C ALA A 180 -4.71 2.75 6.65
N VAL A 181 -5.72 2.01 7.08
CA VAL A 181 -5.70 0.54 7.13
C VAL A 181 -6.87 0.02 6.34
N PHE A 182 -6.62 -0.95 5.48
CA PHE A 182 -7.64 -1.76 4.82
C PHE A 182 -7.47 -3.22 5.24
N TYR A 183 -8.53 -3.83 5.71
CA TYR A 183 -8.57 -5.24 6.10
C TYR A 183 -9.55 -5.99 5.21
N SER A 184 -9.03 -6.88 4.36
CA SER A 184 -9.81 -7.74 3.46
C SER A 184 -10.22 -9.04 4.18
N TYR A 185 -11.36 -8.96 4.86
CA TYR A 185 -11.90 -10.09 5.61
C TYR A 185 -12.58 -11.09 4.69
N GLN A 186 -12.27 -12.38 4.83
CA GLN A 186 -12.88 -13.49 4.06
C GLN A 186 -12.75 -13.35 2.53
N ALA A 187 -11.72 -12.66 2.06
CA ALA A 187 -11.54 -12.36 0.64
C ALA A 187 -10.44 -13.21 -0.03
N ASP A 188 -9.34 -13.49 0.67
CA ASP A 188 -8.15 -14.20 0.17
C ASP A 188 -7.57 -13.56 -1.09
N LEU A 189 -7.42 -12.22 -1.06
CA LEU A 189 -6.93 -11.51 -2.24
C LEU A 189 -5.52 -11.95 -2.62
N GLY A 190 -4.67 -12.22 -1.61
CA GLY A 190 -3.30 -12.68 -1.81
C GLY A 190 -3.21 -14.00 -2.55
N ASP A 191 -4.08 -14.95 -2.26
CA ASP A 191 -4.19 -16.21 -2.97
C ASP A 191 -4.59 -15.97 -4.43
N GLY A 192 -5.55 -15.08 -4.65
CA GLY A 192 -5.99 -14.71 -5.98
C GLY A 192 -4.93 -13.94 -6.81
N TRP A 193 -3.88 -13.43 -6.20
CA TRP A 193 -2.75 -12.81 -6.91
C TRP A 193 -1.65 -13.80 -7.25
N GLU A 194 -1.66 -15.02 -6.68
CA GLU A 194 -0.65 -16.02 -6.97
C GLU A 194 -0.69 -16.50 -8.43
N ASP A 195 0.34 -17.21 -8.84
CA ASP A 195 0.39 -17.84 -10.16
C ASP A 195 -0.83 -18.77 -10.34
N PRO A 196 -1.53 -18.72 -11.49
CA PRO A 196 -2.80 -19.44 -11.70
C PRO A 196 -2.76 -20.95 -11.42
N GLN A 197 -1.57 -21.57 -11.49
CA GLN A 197 -1.42 -23.01 -11.23
C GLN A 197 -1.38 -23.37 -9.73
N VAL A 198 -1.20 -22.37 -8.83
CA VAL A 198 -1.08 -22.62 -7.39
C VAL A 198 -2.44 -23.03 -6.81
N HIS A 199 -3.42 -22.14 -6.88
CA HIS A 199 -4.77 -22.40 -6.35
C HIS A 199 -5.72 -22.95 -7.42
N LYS A 200 -5.38 -22.78 -8.70
CA LYS A 200 -6.21 -23.19 -9.85
C LYS A 200 -7.58 -22.49 -9.87
N ASP A 201 -7.59 -21.28 -9.43
CA ASP A 201 -8.78 -20.44 -9.44
C ASP A 201 -9.33 -20.24 -10.85
N PRO A 202 -10.64 -20.09 -11.00
CA PRO A 202 -11.22 -19.63 -12.24
C PRO A 202 -10.57 -18.31 -12.69
N PRO A 203 -10.28 -18.13 -14.00
CA PRO A 203 -9.59 -16.93 -14.49
C PRO A 203 -10.26 -15.62 -14.09
N GLU A 204 -11.59 -15.61 -13.96
CA GLU A 204 -12.36 -14.45 -13.53
C GLU A 204 -12.11 -14.07 -12.06
N LYS A 205 -11.86 -15.02 -11.19
CA LYS A 205 -11.51 -14.77 -9.78
C LYS A 205 -10.11 -14.18 -9.65
N HIS A 206 -9.14 -14.80 -10.33
CA HIS A 206 -7.77 -14.30 -10.42
C HIS A 206 -7.73 -12.86 -10.96
N GLU A 207 -8.48 -12.60 -12.05
CA GLU A 207 -8.58 -11.26 -12.63
C GLU A 207 -9.24 -10.26 -11.66
N ALA A 208 -10.31 -10.64 -10.96
CA ALA A 208 -10.97 -9.78 -9.99
C ALA A 208 -10.04 -9.45 -8.80
N ALA A 209 -9.28 -10.44 -8.30
CA ALA A 209 -8.29 -10.23 -7.27
C ALA A 209 -7.22 -9.22 -7.69
N LEU A 210 -6.62 -9.39 -8.87
CA LEU A 210 -5.61 -8.46 -9.40
C LEU A 210 -6.15 -7.05 -9.60
N ARG A 211 -7.38 -6.89 -10.13
CA ARG A 211 -8.02 -5.56 -10.26
C ARG A 211 -8.20 -4.89 -8.91
N MET A 212 -8.67 -5.63 -7.90
CA MET A 212 -8.82 -5.07 -6.55
C MET A 212 -7.47 -4.70 -5.94
N GLY A 213 -6.44 -5.52 -6.13
CA GLY A 213 -5.08 -5.21 -5.70
C GLY A 213 -4.51 -3.94 -6.36
N VAL A 214 -4.78 -3.75 -7.66
CA VAL A 214 -4.41 -2.51 -8.38
C VAL A 214 -5.11 -1.30 -7.77
N ASN A 215 -6.39 -1.40 -7.44
CA ASN A 215 -7.12 -0.33 -6.76
C ASN A 215 -6.50 -0.01 -5.38
N LEU A 216 -6.23 -1.02 -4.57
CA LEU A 216 -5.63 -0.84 -3.24
C LEU A 216 -4.28 -0.13 -3.33
N PHE A 217 -3.42 -0.57 -4.24
CA PHE A 217 -2.12 0.05 -4.43
C PHE A 217 -2.23 1.48 -4.96
N ALA A 218 -3.04 1.70 -5.98
CA ALA A 218 -3.25 3.03 -6.57
C ALA A 218 -3.79 4.01 -5.53
N TYR A 219 -4.78 3.60 -4.75
CA TYR A 219 -5.31 4.41 -3.64
C TYR A 219 -4.21 4.75 -2.62
N ALA A 220 -3.43 3.76 -2.19
CA ALA A 220 -2.40 3.94 -1.17
C ALA A 220 -1.31 4.96 -1.55
N VAL A 221 -1.01 5.09 -2.85
CA VAL A 221 -0.01 6.04 -3.35
C VAL A 221 -0.61 7.36 -3.84
N GLY A 222 -1.92 7.59 -3.59
CA GLY A 222 -2.62 8.83 -3.95
C GLY A 222 -2.86 9.01 -5.46
N PHE A 223 -2.97 7.90 -6.22
CA PHE A 223 -3.30 7.94 -7.63
C PHE A 223 -4.79 8.24 -7.82
N GLY A 224 -5.13 9.27 -8.59
CA GLY A 224 -6.53 9.63 -8.89
C GLY A 224 -7.18 10.55 -7.85
N GLY A 225 -6.40 11.19 -6.97
CA GLY A 225 -6.85 12.23 -6.04
C GLY A 225 -6.53 13.63 -6.53
#